data_206e29448ee4000babaf42ef5d2fdf94
#
_entry.id   206e29448ee4000babaf42ef5d2fdf94
#
_cell.length_a   1.000
_cell.length_b   1.000
_cell.length_c   1.000
_cell.angle_alpha   90.00
_cell.angle_beta   90.00
_cell.angle_gamma   90.00
#
_symmetry.space_group_name_H-M   'P 1'
#
loop_
_entity.id
_entity.type
_entity.pdbx_description
1 polymer ?
#
loop_
_entity_poly.entity_id
_entity_poly.type
_entity_poly.pdbx_seq_one_letter_code
_entity_poly.pdbx_strand_id
1 'polypeptide(L)'
;MDRTMFKARIGDLFASHAQVYTNAVNCAGIMGKGIAHAFKRRYPAMLEDYAERCREGRVRIGEPYLYADASGIRILNFPTKRHWRSPSRLEDIAAGLDYLAAHLGEWDVPSLALPPLGCGNGGLDWEDVGPLIYRTLAHLPVEIEVYAPYGTPLAQLEPAFLSRPAHASAEGAGKRTATQPGWIAIMEVLRRLQARPEARPLGRTLFQTLCWAMTELGVPTGLTFGNAGRGPRQGDVRPILTDLANRNWLHEQPQGRTMALRASPQYDREHARFAAAYVAYETEIAKTVDLFAQIRNIDQAEDIMTVFQAARRLQVAHPGQALHAQHLHAHLLASRSTADSEQTQQRLAEAIRVLVALDWIRLR
;
A
#
# COMPACT_ATOMS: atom_id res chain seq x y z
N MET A 1 33.94 29.74 -5.14
CA MET A 1 32.50 29.48 -5.23
C MET A 1 32.31 28.03 -4.78
N ASP A 2 31.83 27.83 -3.57
CA ASP A 2 31.52 26.51 -3.06
C ASP A 2 30.37 25.91 -3.91
N ARG A 3 30.71 24.98 -4.78
CA ARG A 3 29.72 24.29 -5.63
C ARG A 3 29.01 23.30 -4.70
N THR A 4 27.81 23.66 -4.25
CA THR A 4 26.99 22.75 -3.43
C THR A 4 26.77 21.49 -4.25
N MET A 5 27.40 20.39 -3.85
CA MET A 5 27.35 19.10 -4.56
C MET A 5 25.99 18.44 -4.49
N PHE A 6 25.12 18.84 -3.54
CA PHE A 6 23.77 18.33 -3.39
C PHE A 6 22.72 19.43 -3.56
N LYS A 7 21.72 19.18 -4.42
CA LYS A 7 20.61 20.11 -4.66
C LYS A 7 19.28 19.37 -4.66
N ALA A 8 18.35 19.81 -3.81
CA ALA A 8 16.95 19.39 -3.88
C ALA A 8 16.14 20.42 -4.68
N ARG A 9 15.27 19.95 -5.58
CA ARG A 9 14.46 20.83 -6.44
C ARG A 9 13.12 20.18 -6.81
N ILE A 10 12.19 20.97 -7.32
CA ILE A 10 10.94 20.50 -7.94
C ILE A 10 11.08 20.67 -9.45
N GLY A 11 10.67 19.67 -10.23
CA GLY A 11 10.71 19.76 -11.68
C GLY A 11 10.69 18.43 -12.40
N ASP A 12 11.02 18.45 -13.69
CA ASP A 12 11.19 17.25 -14.50
C ASP A 12 12.62 16.71 -14.35
N LEU A 13 12.76 15.49 -13.87
CA LEU A 13 14.04 14.79 -13.73
C LEU A 13 14.80 14.74 -15.06
N PHE A 14 14.11 14.61 -16.18
CA PHE A 14 14.72 14.56 -17.50
C PHE A 14 15.22 15.92 -18.03
N ALA A 15 14.95 17.01 -17.31
CA ALA A 15 15.56 18.32 -17.56
C ALA A 15 16.91 18.50 -16.83
N SER A 16 17.35 17.52 -16.06
CA SER A 16 18.67 17.50 -15.43
C SER A 16 19.78 17.40 -16.46
N HIS A 17 20.97 17.94 -16.12
CA HIS A 17 22.20 17.74 -16.87
C HIS A 17 23.11 16.67 -16.27
N ALA A 18 22.61 15.90 -15.30
CA ALA A 18 23.35 14.80 -14.70
C ALA A 18 23.69 13.72 -15.73
N GLN A 19 24.84 13.08 -15.58
CA GLN A 19 25.27 12.02 -16.48
C GLN A 19 24.54 10.70 -16.25
N VAL A 20 23.98 10.51 -15.04
CA VAL A 20 23.22 9.33 -14.68
C VAL A 20 21.84 9.73 -14.17
N TYR A 21 20.81 9.12 -14.75
CA TYR A 21 19.41 9.27 -14.31
C TYR A 21 18.96 8.06 -13.50
N THR A 22 18.31 8.30 -12.37
CA THR A 22 17.76 7.22 -11.56
C THR A 22 16.33 6.90 -11.94
N ASN A 23 16.08 5.66 -12.26
CA ASN A 23 14.76 5.09 -12.52
C ASN A 23 14.28 4.29 -11.30
N ALA A 24 13.20 4.72 -10.66
CA ALA A 24 12.59 4.00 -9.54
C ALA A 24 11.77 2.81 -10.07
N VAL A 25 12.24 1.59 -9.81
CA VAL A 25 11.67 0.35 -10.35
C VAL A 25 11.11 -0.58 -9.26
N ASN A 26 10.49 -1.68 -9.67
CA ASN A 26 10.13 -2.82 -8.82
C ASN A 26 10.96 -4.05 -9.20
N CYS A 27 10.81 -5.17 -8.45
CA CYS A 27 11.52 -6.41 -8.77
C CYS A 27 10.73 -7.37 -9.69
N ALA A 28 9.56 -6.95 -10.19
CA ALA A 28 8.65 -7.79 -10.98
C ALA A 28 8.72 -7.54 -12.50
N GLY A 29 9.63 -6.70 -12.98
CA GLY A 29 9.82 -6.45 -14.42
C GLY A 29 8.76 -5.55 -15.07
N ILE A 30 7.97 -4.79 -14.30
CA ILE A 30 6.84 -4.01 -14.83
C ILE A 30 7.08 -2.51 -14.67
N MET A 31 7.09 -1.77 -15.78
CA MET A 31 7.15 -0.31 -15.86
C MET A 31 5.84 0.26 -16.41
N GLY A 32 4.77 0.24 -15.57
CA GLY A 32 3.41 0.60 -16.00
C GLY A 32 2.96 2.02 -15.67
N LYS A 33 3.59 2.70 -14.71
CA LYS A 33 3.16 4.02 -14.20
C LYS A 33 4.36 4.88 -13.75
N GLY A 34 4.10 6.19 -13.57
CA GLY A 34 5.06 7.15 -13.01
C GLY A 34 6.35 7.27 -13.81
N ILE A 35 7.44 7.52 -13.11
CA ILE A 35 8.75 7.74 -13.71
C ILE A 35 9.24 6.53 -14.51
N ALA A 36 9.01 5.30 -14.02
CA ALA A 36 9.40 4.07 -14.71
C ALA A 36 8.74 3.94 -16.09
N HIS A 37 7.47 4.35 -16.24
CA HIS A 37 6.80 4.38 -17.53
C HIS A 37 7.43 5.42 -18.49
N ALA A 38 7.89 6.56 -17.99
CA ALA A 38 8.58 7.56 -18.79
C ALA A 38 9.95 7.04 -19.26
N PHE A 39 10.70 6.34 -18.40
CA PHE A 39 11.95 5.65 -18.79
C PHE A 39 11.72 4.57 -19.84
N LYS A 40 10.70 3.72 -19.66
CA LYS A 40 10.32 2.70 -20.66
C LYS A 40 10.14 3.28 -22.06
N ARG A 41 9.50 4.44 -22.17
CA ARG A 41 9.24 5.10 -23.46
C ARG A 41 10.49 5.71 -24.07
N ARG A 42 11.42 6.20 -23.25
CA ARG A 42 12.63 6.88 -23.70
C ARG A 42 13.77 5.90 -23.99
N TYR A 43 13.84 4.79 -23.24
CA TYR A 43 14.96 3.85 -23.26
C TYR A 43 14.47 2.40 -23.37
N PRO A 44 13.98 1.97 -24.55
CA PRO A 44 13.45 0.62 -24.74
C PRO A 44 14.46 -0.48 -24.43
N ALA A 45 15.72 -0.32 -24.83
CA ALA A 45 16.79 -1.29 -24.58
C ALA A 45 17.06 -1.50 -23.07
N MET A 46 16.99 -0.43 -22.27
CA MET A 46 17.08 -0.54 -20.81
C MET A 46 15.89 -1.34 -20.24
N LEU A 47 14.69 -1.19 -20.81
CA LEU A 47 13.54 -1.99 -20.38
C LEU A 47 13.76 -3.49 -20.63
N GLU A 48 14.36 -3.85 -21.76
CA GLU A 48 14.65 -5.25 -22.12
C GLU A 48 15.65 -5.86 -21.12
N ASP A 49 16.77 -5.19 -20.86
CA ASP A 49 17.75 -5.60 -19.82
C ASP A 49 17.11 -5.73 -18.44
N TYR A 50 16.31 -4.73 -18.04
CA TYR A 50 15.62 -4.77 -16.74
C TYR A 50 14.65 -5.94 -16.64
N ALA A 51 13.84 -6.18 -17.67
CA ALA A 51 12.87 -7.26 -17.67
C ALA A 51 13.56 -8.64 -17.62
N GLU A 52 14.68 -8.79 -18.32
CA GLU A 52 15.50 -10.00 -18.28
C GLU A 52 16.08 -10.23 -16.89
N ARG A 53 16.75 -9.22 -16.30
CA ARG A 53 17.28 -9.28 -14.93
C ARG A 53 16.20 -9.63 -13.90
N CYS A 54 14.98 -9.13 -14.05
CA CYS A 54 13.87 -9.49 -13.17
C CYS A 54 13.46 -10.96 -13.33
N ARG A 55 13.42 -11.49 -14.57
CA ARG A 55 13.12 -12.93 -14.81
C ARG A 55 14.16 -13.86 -14.20
N GLU A 56 15.41 -13.42 -14.15
CA GLU A 56 16.52 -14.16 -13.57
C GLU A 56 16.70 -13.92 -12.06
N GLY A 57 15.84 -13.09 -11.44
CA GLY A 57 15.94 -12.78 -10.00
C GLY A 57 17.14 -11.90 -9.63
N ARG A 58 17.79 -11.25 -10.60
CA ARG A 58 18.95 -10.35 -10.41
C ARG A 58 18.58 -8.94 -9.95
N VAL A 59 17.31 -8.54 -10.06
CA VAL A 59 16.84 -7.26 -9.51
C VAL A 59 16.31 -7.49 -8.10
N ARG A 60 17.02 -6.96 -7.12
CA ARG A 60 16.74 -7.18 -5.69
C ARG A 60 16.52 -5.86 -4.95
N ILE A 61 15.69 -5.91 -3.92
CA ILE A 61 15.54 -4.78 -3.00
C ILE A 61 16.87 -4.51 -2.29
N GLY A 62 17.22 -3.23 -2.15
CA GLY A 62 18.45 -2.80 -1.52
C GLY A 62 19.69 -2.86 -2.42
N GLU A 63 19.56 -3.36 -3.66
CA GLU A 63 20.66 -3.53 -4.61
C GLU A 63 20.35 -2.78 -5.93
N PRO A 64 20.44 -1.44 -5.98
CA PRO A 64 20.37 -0.70 -7.23
C PRO A 64 21.52 -1.10 -8.17
N TYR A 65 21.29 -1.01 -9.47
CA TYR A 65 22.30 -1.35 -10.45
C TYR A 65 22.36 -0.33 -11.60
N LEU A 66 23.53 -0.15 -12.16
CA LEU A 66 23.76 0.74 -13.28
C LEU A 66 23.60 -0.01 -14.60
N TYR A 67 22.67 0.46 -15.44
CA TYR A 67 22.59 0.11 -16.85
C TYR A 67 23.42 1.10 -17.66
N ALA A 68 24.21 0.60 -18.58
CA ALA A 68 24.93 1.41 -19.56
C ALA A 68 24.88 0.74 -20.94
N ASP A 69 24.68 1.53 -21.98
CA ASP A 69 24.68 1.03 -23.35
C ASP A 69 25.82 1.63 -24.18
N ALA A 70 25.98 1.10 -25.41
CA ALA A 70 27.03 1.53 -26.33
C ALA A 70 26.87 2.98 -26.81
N SER A 71 25.70 3.62 -26.64
CA SER A 71 25.47 5.02 -26.98
C SER A 71 25.90 5.99 -25.87
N GLY A 72 26.37 5.47 -24.72
CA GLY A 72 26.77 6.24 -23.56
C GLY A 72 25.64 6.61 -22.62
N ILE A 73 24.42 6.07 -22.83
CA ILE A 73 23.29 6.23 -21.90
C ILE A 73 23.57 5.45 -20.63
N ARG A 74 23.46 6.14 -19.49
CA ARG A 74 23.67 5.53 -18.16
C ARG A 74 22.44 5.76 -17.29
N ILE A 75 21.81 4.68 -16.84
CA ILE A 75 20.59 4.70 -16.03
C ILE A 75 20.78 3.84 -14.79
N LEU A 76 20.60 4.43 -13.62
CA LEU A 76 20.59 3.73 -12.36
C LEU A 76 19.18 3.18 -12.12
N ASN A 77 18.97 1.88 -12.23
CA ASN A 77 17.72 1.24 -11.83
C ASN A 77 17.74 0.99 -10.33
N PHE A 78 16.85 1.69 -9.59
CA PHE A 78 16.75 1.64 -8.13
C PHE A 78 15.47 0.90 -7.72
N PRO A 79 15.54 -0.33 -7.20
CA PRO A 79 14.38 -1.09 -6.75
C PRO A 79 13.77 -0.47 -5.48
N THR A 80 12.59 0.15 -5.61
CA THR A 80 11.88 0.81 -4.51
C THR A 80 10.77 -0.06 -3.91
N LYS A 81 10.46 -1.20 -4.54
CA LYS A 81 9.44 -2.15 -4.07
C LYS A 81 9.61 -3.52 -4.71
N ARG A 82 9.20 -4.57 -3.98
CA ARG A 82 9.29 -5.95 -4.45
C ARG A 82 8.34 -6.24 -5.61
N HIS A 83 7.13 -5.73 -5.54
CA HIS A 83 6.10 -5.92 -6.56
C HIS A 83 5.44 -4.58 -6.91
N TRP A 84 5.01 -4.39 -8.15
CA TRP A 84 4.44 -3.13 -8.62
C TRP A 84 3.16 -2.70 -7.87
N ARG A 85 2.45 -3.62 -7.25
CA ARG A 85 1.28 -3.37 -6.40
C ARG A 85 1.62 -3.07 -4.95
N SER A 86 2.80 -3.45 -4.47
CA SER A 86 3.21 -3.27 -3.08
C SER A 86 3.54 -1.81 -2.76
N PRO A 87 3.36 -1.35 -1.51
CA PRO A 87 3.93 -0.10 -1.06
C PRO A 87 5.46 -0.18 -1.04
N SER A 88 6.13 0.96 -1.08
CA SER A 88 7.55 1.05 -0.75
C SER A 88 7.73 1.05 0.77
N ARG A 89 8.89 0.57 1.23
CA ARG A 89 9.27 0.57 2.64
C ARG A 89 10.49 1.48 2.81
N LEU A 90 10.48 2.30 3.85
CA LEU A 90 11.57 3.24 4.09
C LEU A 90 12.91 2.52 4.32
N GLU A 91 12.89 1.36 5.00
CA GLU A 91 14.06 0.51 5.21
C GLU A 91 14.64 -0.04 3.89
N ASP A 92 13.78 -0.38 2.91
CA ASP A 92 14.20 -0.85 1.58
C ASP A 92 14.89 0.29 0.80
N ILE A 93 14.40 1.53 0.97
CA ILE A 93 15.04 2.73 0.38
C ILE A 93 16.38 2.99 1.06
N ALA A 94 16.45 2.90 2.39
CA ALA A 94 17.69 3.09 3.15
C ALA A 94 18.78 2.11 2.69
N ALA A 95 18.46 0.80 2.66
CA ALA A 95 19.38 -0.23 2.19
C ALA A 95 19.89 0.04 0.76
N GLY A 96 18.98 0.47 -0.15
CA GLY A 96 19.38 0.82 -1.52
C GLY A 96 20.26 2.06 -1.60
N LEU A 97 20.04 3.07 -0.75
CA LEU A 97 20.88 4.27 -0.68
C LEU A 97 22.27 3.95 -0.13
N ASP A 98 22.37 3.12 0.92
CA ASP A 98 23.64 2.67 1.47
C ASP A 98 24.45 1.87 0.45
N TYR A 99 23.79 0.97 -0.29
CA TYR A 99 24.40 0.22 -1.39
C TYR A 99 24.89 1.18 -2.50
N LEU A 100 24.04 2.13 -2.89
CA LEU A 100 24.39 3.14 -3.90
C LEU A 100 25.62 3.96 -3.46
N ALA A 101 25.64 4.45 -2.21
CA ALA A 101 26.76 5.22 -1.69
C ALA A 101 28.08 4.45 -1.73
N ALA A 102 28.06 3.14 -1.45
CA ALA A 102 29.22 2.29 -1.49
C ALA A 102 29.76 2.04 -2.92
N HIS A 103 28.91 2.08 -3.95
CA HIS A 103 29.27 1.70 -5.32
C HIS A 103 29.40 2.88 -6.31
N LEU A 104 28.99 4.11 -5.94
CA LEU A 104 29.08 5.27 -6.84
C LEU A 104 30.49 5.53 -7.36
N GLY A 105 31.51 5.35 -6.52
CA GLY A 105 32.91 5.47 -6.90
C GLY A 105 33.37 4.38 -7.87
N GLU A 106 33.00 3.13 -7.60
CA GLU A 106 33.31 1.99 -8.48
C GLU A 106 32.64 2.15 -9.86
N TRP A 107 31.45 2.68 -9.88
CA TRP A 107 30.71 2.91 -11.13
C TRP A 107 31.15 4.18 -11.88
N ASP A 108 32.09 4.95 -11.36
CA ASP A 108 32.56 6.21 -11.93
C ASP A 108 31.39 7.14 -12.29
N VAL A 109 30.55 7.47 -11.30
CA VAL A 109 29.36 8.33 -11.45
C VAL A 109 29.70 9.75 -10.98
N PRO A 110 29.94 10.72 -11.88
CA PRO A 110 30.31 12.09 -11.50
C PRO A 110 29.09 12.93 -11.11
N SER A 111 27.93 12.62 -11.67
CA SER A 111 26.67 13.33 -11.38
C SER A 111 25.46 12.43 -11.51
N LEU A 112 24.49 12.60 -10.60
CA LEU A 112 23.32 11.74 -10.45
C LEU A 112 22.04 12.57 -10.26
N ALA A 113 21.01 12.27 -11.03
CA ALA A 113 19.67 12.79 -10.82
C ALA A 113 18.76 11.70 -10.22
N LEU A 114 18.15 12.00 -9.06
CA LEU A 114 17.27 11.07 -8.34
C LEU A 114 15.82 11.57 -8.30
N PRO A 115 14.84 10.72 -8.58
CA PRO A 115 13.43 11.01 -8.29
C PRO A 115 13.16 10.89 -6.78
N PRO A 116 11.96 11.28 -6.30
CA PRO A 116 11.57 11.09 -4.91
C PRO A 116 11.28 9.60 -4.66
N LEU A 117 12.33 8.86 -4.29
CA LEU A 117 12.32 7.40 -4.17
C LEU A 117 11.18 6.90 -3.26
N GLY A 118 10.25 6.16 -3.83
CA GLY A 118 9.11 5.61 -3.09
C GLY A 118 7.98 6.61 -2.77
N CYS A 119 8.12 7.93 -2.98
CA CYS A 119 7.12 8.92 -2.59
C CYS A 119 5.88 8.98 -3.50
N GLY A 120 5.96 8.49 -4.73
CA GLY A 120 4.83 8.48 -5.65
C GLY A 120 3.92 7.27 -5.43
N ASN A 121 3.90 6.35 -6.40
CA ASN A 121 3.13 5.09 -6.30
C ASN A 121 3.60 4.15 -5.17
N GLY A 122 4.65 4.48 -4.45
CA GLY A 122 5.17 3.77 -3.28
C GLY A 122 4.50 4.17 -1.98
N GLY A 123 4.00 5.41 -1.89
CA GLY A 123 3.25 5.95 -0.75
C GLY A 123 4.12 6.40 0.43
N LEU A 124 5.43 6.57 0.24
CA LEU A 124 6.29 7.17 1.27
C LEU A 124 6.17 8.70 1.28
N ASP A 125 6.37 9.30 2.45
CA ASP A 125 6.38 10.73 2.62
C ASP A 125 7.76 11.33 2.32
N TRP A 126 7.77 12.50 1.66
CA TRP A 126 9.00 13.23 1.39
C TRP A 126 9.73 13.67 2.66
N GLU A 127 8.98 13.95 3.72
CA GLU A 127 9.52 14.33 5.03
C GLU A 127 10.45 13.27 5.63
N ASP A 128 10.26 12.00 5.27
CA ASP A 128 11.13 10.89 5.68
C ASP A 128 12.21 10.60 4.63
N VAL A 129 11.84 10.59 3.34
CA VAL A 129 12.74 10.17 2.25
C VAL A 129 13.76 11.25 1.90
N GLY A 130 13.36 12.53 1.88
CA GLY A 130 14.27 13.64 1.57
C GLY A 130 15.47 13.72 2.52
N PRO A 131 15.25 13.76 3.87
CA PRO A 131 16.33 13.72 4.85
C PRO A 131 17.17 12.43 4.78
N LEU A 132 16.57 11.29 4.47
CA LEU A 132 17.29 10.03 4.31
C LEU A 132 18.28 10.11 3.13
N ILE A 133 17.82 10.56 1.95
CA ILE A 133 18.68 10.74 0.77
C ILE A 133 19.81 11.72 1.08
N TYR A 134 19.49 12.86 1.70
CA TYR A 134 20.48 13.89 2.03
C TYR A 134 21.59 13.35 2.94
N ARG A 135 21.24 12.69 4.04
CA ARG A 135 22.22 12.16 4.99
C ARG A 135 23.12 11.10 4.37
N THR A 136 22.56 10.25 3.51
CA THR A 136 23.35 9.17 2.90
C THR A 136 24.25 9.67 1.78
N LEU A 137 23.81 10.68 1.00
CA LEU A 137 24.51 11.01 -0.24
C LEU A 137 25.19 12.41 -0.26
N ALA A 138 24.77 13.36 0.58
CA ALA A 138 25.22 14.75 0.47
C ALA A 138 26.72 14.97 0.79
N HIS A 139 27.34 14.02 1.47
CA HIS A 139 28.77 14.07 1.82
C HIS A 139 29.68 13.43 0.77
N LEU A 140 29.10 12.82 -0.27
CA LEU A 140 29.85 12.14 -1.31
C LEU A 140 30.40 13.13 -2.35
N PRO A 141 31.56 12.85 -2.97
CA PRO A 141 32.17 13.70 -4.00
C PRO A 141 31.47 13.53 -5.36
N VAL A 142 30.14 13.53 -5.39
CA VAL A 142 29.28 13.35 -6.56
C VAL A 142 28.28 14.50 -6.62
N GLU A 143 28.09 15.10 -7.79
CA GLU A 143 27.04 16.11 -7.96
C GLU A 143 25.66 15.43 -7.98
N ILE A 144 24.81 15.74 -6.99
CA ILE A 144 23.52 15.08 -6.80
C ILE A 144 22.38 16.08 -6.93
N GLU A 145 21.44 15.79 -7.82
CA GLU A 145 20.18 16.50 -7.97
C GLU A 145 19.03 15.59 -7.54
N VAL A 146 18.30 15.98 -6.49
CA VAL A 146 17.11 15.22 -6.03
C VAL A 146 15.85 15.99 -6.38
N TYR A 147 14.91 15.31 -7.03
CA TYR A 147 13.65 15.89 -7.44
C TYR A 147 12.57 15.51 -6.43
N ALA A 148 12.13 16.49 -5.62
CA ALA A 148 11.04 16.31 -4.67
C ALA A 148 9.69 16.18 -5.37
N PRO A 149 8.66 15.61 -4.71
CA PRO A 149 7.30 15.56 -5.26
C PRO A 149 6.77 16.97 -5.60
N TYR A 150 5.95 17.09 -6.63
CA TYR A 150 5.24 18.33 -6.91
C TYR A 150 4.38 18.75 -5.70
N GLY A 151 4.43 20.04 -5.36
CA GLY A 151 3.72 20.58 -4.19
C GLY A 151 4.49 20.50 -2.88
N THR A 152 5.71 19.96 -2.86
CA THR A 152 6.58 20.02 -1.68
C THR A 152 6.86 21.49 -1.31
N PRO A 153 6.65 21.90 -0.03
CA PRO A 153 7.01 23.25 0.43
C PRO A 153 8.50 23.54 0.20
N LEU A 154 8.83 24.73 -0.29
CA LEU A 154 10.24 25.10 -0.57
C LEU A 154 11.14 24.94 0.64
N ALA A 155 10.63 25.24 1.84
CA ALA A 155 11.37 25.05 3.11
C ALA A 155 11.84 23.59 3.33
N GLN A 156 11.16 22.61 2.73
CA GLN A 156 11.53 21.19 2.81
C GLN A 156 12.64 20.79 1.79
N LEU A 157 13.05 21.69 0.94
CA LEU A 157 14.18 21.50 0.01
C LEU A 157 15.48 22.04 0.57
N GLU A 158 15.42 22.84 1.62
CA GLU A 158 16.56 23.51 2.23
C GLU A 158 17.43 22.52 3.06
N PRO A 159 18.75 22.72 3.08
CA PRO A 159 19.65 21.89 3.90
C PRO A 159 19.24 21.81 5.38
N ALA A 160 18.68 22.89 5.94
CA ALA A 160 18.21 22.93 7.31
C ALA A 160 17.07 21.92 7.58
N PHE A 161 16.23 21.63 6.61
CA PHE A 161 15.22 20.59 6.69
C PHE A 161 15.82 19.21 6.43
N LEU A 162 16.60 19.09 5.36
CA LEU A 162 17.13 17.82 4.88
C LEU A 162 18.18 17.20 5.82
N SER A 163 18.92 18.02 6.58
CA SER A 163 19.90 17.56 7.58
C SER A 163 19.30 17.09 8.90
N ARG A 164 17.98 17.16 9.06
CA ARG A 164 17.30 16.67 10.27
C ARG A 164 17.67 15.21 10.54
N PRO A 165 17.87 14.82 11.80
CA PRO A 165 18.11 13.42 12.13
C PRO A 165 16.96 12.59 11.57
N ALA A 166 17.27 11.38 11.06
CA ALA A 166 16.22 10.42 10.78
C ALA A 166 15.40 10.30 12.05
N HIS A 167 14.11 10.42 11.94
CA HIS A 167 13.28 9.93 13.02
C HIS A 167 13.68 8.47 13.19
N ALA A 168 14.42 8.20 14.27
CA ALA A 168 15.05 6.91 14.51
C ALA A 168 13.97 5.84 14.43
N SER A 169 14.18 4.88 13.52
CA SER A 169 13.24 3.77 13.24
C SER A 169 13.09 2.81 14.43
N ALA A 170 13.54 3.16 15.64
CA ALA A 170 13.37 2.40 16.87
C ALA A 170 12.82 3.23 18.03
N GLU A 171 13.02 4.57 18.10
CA GLU A 171 12.59 5.38 19.26
C GLU A 171 12.11 6.80 18.92
N GLY A 172 12.20 7.22 17.66
CA GLY A 172 11.86 8.56 17.22
C GLY A 172 10.57 8.58 16.40
N ALA A 173 9.45 8.23 17.00
CA ALA A 173 8.11 8.62 16.53
C ALA A 173 7.93 10.13 16.71
N GLY A 174 8.74 10.94 16.03
CA GLY A 174 8.47 12.35 15.81
C GLY A 174 7.27 12.45 14.87
N LYS A 175 6.06 12.51 15.48
CA LYS A 175 4.74 12.55 14.83
C LYS A 175 4.51 11.42 13.78
N ARG A 176 4.91 10.20 14.04
CA ARG A 176 4.04 9.10 13.71
C ARG A 176 2.76 9.39 14.46
N THR A 177 1.74 9.87 13.79
CA THR A 177 0.39 9.89 14.35
C THR A 177 0.21 8.57 15.05
N ALA A 178 -0.14 8.60 16.34
CA ALA A 178 -0.34 7.38 17.11
C ALA A 178 -1.18 6.47 16.24
N THR A 179 -0.73 5.22 16.02
CA THR A 179 -1.43 4.32 15.09
C THR A 179 -2.89 4.33 15.48
N GLN A 180 -3.75 4.66 14.53
CA GLN A 180 -5.16 4.80 14.84
C GLN A 180 -5.66 3.48 15.47
N PRO A 181 -6.38 3.49 16.59
CA PRO A 181 -6.85 2.26 17.24
C PRO A 181 -7.57 1.34 16.27
N GLY A 182 -8.31 1.90 15.30
CA GLY A 182 -8.97 1.13 14.25
C GLY A 182 -8.01 0.36 13.34
N TRP A 183 -6.80 0.85 13.10
CA TRP A 183 -5.80 0.12 12.31
C TRP A 183 -5.20 -1.05 13.09
N ILE A 184 -5.04 -0.87 14.40
CA ILE A 184 -4.62 -1.97 15.29
C ILE A 184 -5.70 -3.04 15.34
N ALA A 185 -6.99 -2.66 15.42
CA ALA A 185 -8.10 -3.59 15.35
C ALA A 185 -8.14 -4.36 14.02
N ILE A 186 -7.89 -3.70 12.89
CA ILE A 186 -7.76 -4.36 11.57
C ILE A 186 -6.60 -5.37 11.57
N MET A 187 -5.45 -5.01 12.13
CA MET A 187 -4.32 -5.94 12.24
C MET A 187 -4.63 -7.15 13.11
N GLU A 188 -5.39 -6.96 14.19
CA GLU A 188 -5.81 -8.06 15.07
C GLU A 188 -6.78 -9.00 14.35
N VAL A 189 -7.71 -8.49 13.54
CA VAL A 189 -8.56 -9.33 12.67
C VAL A 189 -7.69 -10.16 11.72
N LEU A 190 -6.73 -9.54 11.05
CA LEU A 190 -5.84 -10.22 10.10
C LEU A 190 -5.04 -11.33 10.80
N ARG A 191 -4.47 -11.05 11.97
CA ARG A 191 -3.70 -12.00 12.78
C ARG A 191 -4.56 -13.20 13.18
N ARG A 192 -5.79 -12.96 13.69
CA ARG A 192 -6.71 -14.03 14.11
C ARG A 192 -7.18 -14.88 12.94
N LEU A 193 -7.43 -14.28 11.78
CA LEU A 193 -7.75 -15.02 10.56
C LEU A 193 -6.62 -15.97 10.16
N GLN A 194 -5.36 -15.49 10.25
CA GLN A 194 -4.19 -16.30 9.90
C GLN A 194 -3.89 -17.42 10.88
N ALA A 195 -4.29 -17.28 12.14
CA ALA A 195 -4.12 -18.30 13.17
C ALA A 195 -5.11 -19.47 13.03
N ARG A 196 -6.14 -19.35 12.17
CA ARG A 196 -7.11 -20.43 11.95
C ARG A 196 -6.48 -21.56 11.11
N PRO A 197 -6.80 -22.84 11.39
CA PRO A 197 -6.24 -23.99 10.65
C PRO A 197 -6.51 -23.92 9.13
N GLU A 198 -7.68 -23.39 8.75
CA GLU A 198 -8.11 -23.23 7.36
C GLU A 198 -7.87 -21.82 6.82
N ALA A 199 -6.86 -21.11 7.36
CA ALA A 199 -6.56 -19.74 6.98
C ALA A 199 -6.36 -19.60 5.47
N ARG A 200 -7.16 -18.73 4.85
CA ARG A 200 -7.05 -18.39 3.42
C ARG A 200 -6.27 -17.12 3.25
N PRO A 201 -5.53 -16.98 2.14
CA PRO A 201 -4.81 -15.77 1.85
C PRO A 201 -5.76 -14.60 1.64
N LEU A 202 -5.49 -13.50 2.33
CA LEU A 202 -6.23 -12.27 2.18
C LEU A 202 -5.53 -11.38 1.15
N GLY A 203 -6.06 -11.31 -0.07
CA GLY A 203 -5.59 -10.37 -1.08
C GLY A 203 -6.05 -8.93 -0.80
N ARG A 204 -5.52 -7.94 -1.51
CA ARG A 204 -5.84 -6.52 -1.31
C ARG A 204 -7.33 -6.19 -1.41
N THR A 205 -8.06 -6.81 -2.35
CA THR A 205 -9.51 -6.59 -2.51
C THR A 205 -10.28 -7.03 -1.26
N LEU A 206 -9.96 -8.22 -0.75
CA LEU A 206 -10.58 -8.72 0.50
C LEU A 206 -10.15 -7.89 1.71
N PHE A 207 -8.91 -7.42 1.76
CA PHE A 207 -8.46 -6.51 2.82
C PHE A 207 -9.21 -5.18 2.78
N GLN A 208 -9.44 -4.61 1.60
CA GLN A 208 -10.27 -3.41 1.44
C GLN A 208 -11.70 -3.66 1.93
N THR A 209 -12.27 -4.82 1.61
CA THR A 209 -13.59 -5.22 2.10
C THR A 209 -13.61 -5.38 3.63
N LEU A 210 -12.55 -5.94 4.22
CA LEU A 210 -12.38 -6.04 5.67
C LEU A 210 -12.32 -4.65 6.32
N CYS A 211 -11.53 -3.74 5.80
CA CYS A 211 -11.45 -2.37 6.28
C CYS A 211 -12.81 -1.66 6.23
N TRP A 212 -13.56 -1.87 5.13
CA TRP A 212 -14.90 -1.35 5.00
C TRP A 212 -15.84 -1.95 6.06
N ALA A 213 -15.83 -3.26 6.24
CA ALA A 213 -16.67 -3.95 7.22
C ALA A 213 -16.43 -3.43 8.65
N MET A 214 -15.17 -3.26 9.05
CA MET A 214 -14.79 -2.69 10.33
C MET A 214 -15.29 -1.24 10.48
N THR A 215 -15.20 -0.43 9.43
CA THR A 215 -15.72 0.95 9.42
C THR A 215 -17.24 0.98 9.62
N GLU A 216 -17.97 0.11 8.92
CA GLU A 216 -19.43 -0.02 9.04
C GLU A 216 -19.90 -0.51 10.43
N LEU A 217 -19.06 -1.29 11.11
CA LEU A 217 -19.31 -1.69 12.51
C LEU A 217 -19.00 -0.56 13.51
N GLY A 218 -18.51 0.61 13.05
CA GLY A 218 -18.22 1.77 13.90
C GLY A 218 -16.79 1.85 14.41
N VAL A 219 -15.88 0.99 13.94
CA VAL A 219 -14.47 1.08 14.29
C VAL A 219 -13.87 2.33 13.59
N PRO A 220 -13.18 3.23 14.32
CA PRO A 220 -12.64 4.47 13.75
C PRO A 220 -11.40 4.20 12.91
N THR A 221 -11.60 3.73 11.69
CA THR A 221 -10.51 3.42 10.76
C THR A 221 -9.93 4.65 10.06
N GLY A 222 -10.64 5.79 10.11
CA GLY A 222 -10.30 6.99 9.34
C GLY A 222 -10.46 6.84 7.83
N LEU A 223 -10.99 5.70 7.37
CA LEU A 223 -11.23 5.43 5.96
C LEU A 223 -12.63 5.91 5.55
N THR A 224 -12.71 6.50 4.37
CA THR A 224 -13.98 6.88 3.74
C THR A 224 -14.24 5.99 2.54
N PHE A 225 -15.44 5.45 2.46
CA PHE A 225 -15.88 4.59 1.35
C PHE A 225 -17.05 5.26 0.62
N GLY A 226 -16.96 5.36 -0.71
CA GLY A 226 -17.99 5.94 -1.53
C GLY A 226 -19.24 5.05 -1.64
N ASN A 227 -20.41 5.68 -1.79
CA ASN A 227 -21.72 5.00 -1.92
C ASN A 227 -22.05 4.50 -3.33
N ALA A 228 -21.07 4.30 -4.21
CA ALA A 228 -21.31 3.92 -5.60
C ALA A 228 -21.59 2.42 -5.77
N GLY A 229 -22.84 2.10 -5.90
CA GLY A 229 -23.51 1.01 -6.67
C GLY A 229 -23.22 -0.44 -6.32
N ARG A 230 -22.04 -0.96 -6.37
CA ARG A 230 -21.72 -2.39 -6.20
C ARG A 230 -20.49 -2.56 -5.30
N GLY A 231 -20.71 -2.58 -3.99
CA GLY A 231 -19.67 -2.86 -3.00
C GLY A 231 -18.68 -1.70 -2.74
N PRO A 232 -17.73 -1.87 -1.82
CA PRO A 232 -16.81 -0.82 -1.34
C PRO A 232 -15.66 -0.56 -2.32
N ARG A 233 -15.96 -0.13 -3.55
CA ARG A 233 -14.96 0.07 -4.61
C ARG A 233 -14.14 1.36 -4.50
N GLN A 234 -14.45 2.28 -3.57
CA GLN A 234 -13.85 3.62 -3.52
C GLN A 234 -13.23 4.01 -2.18
N GLY A 235 -12.75 3.06 -1.40
CA GLY A 235 -11.90 3.37 -0.23
C GLY A 235 -10.43 3.31 -0.61
N ASP A 236 -9.66 4.36 -0.33
CA ASP A 236 -8.21 4.30 -0.51
C ASP A 236 -7.55 3.68 0.73
N VAL A 237 -7.21 2.40 0.65
CA VAL A 237 -6.49 1.69 1.72
C VAL A 237 -4.96 1.77 1.58
N ARG A 238 -4.44 2.54 0.61
CA ARG A 238 -2.98 2.70 0.43
C ARG A 238 -2.31 3.32 1.65
N PRO A 239 -2.87 4.36 2.31
CA PRO A 239 -2.24 4.94 3.48
C PRO A 239 -2.06 3.94 4.62
N ILE A 240 -3.10 3.15 4.95
CA ILE A 240 -2.99 2.12 5.99
C ILE A 240 -2.01 1.02 5.61
N LEU A 241 -2.02 0.55 4.36
CA LEU A 241 -1.07 -0.47 3.88
C LEU A 241 0.38 0.03 3.97
N THR A 242 0.61 1.28 3.59
CA THR A 242 1.94 1.90 3.65
C THR A 242 2.43 2.05 5.08
N ASP A 243 1.60 2.57 6.00
CA ASP A 243 1.96 2.75 7.41
C ASP A 243 2.23 1.39 8.08
N LEU A 244 1.35 0.41 7.90
CA LEU A 244 1.52 -0.92 8.49
C LEU A 244 2.76 -1.66 7.94
N ALA A 245 3.06 -1.48 6.64
CA ALA A 245 4.28 -2.04 6.04
C ALA A 245 5.54 -1.36 6.56
N ASN A 246 5.54 -0.03 6.73
CA ASN A 246 6.66 0.74 7.29
C ASN A 246 6.90 0.46 8.78
N ARG A 247 5.87 0.04 9.51
CA ARG A 247 6.00 -0.45 10.90
C ARG A 247 6.49 -1.90 10.97
N ASN A 248 6.71 -2.54 9.83
CA ASN A 248 7.01 -3.97 9.75
C ASN A 248 5.93 -4.86 10.40
N TRP A 249 4.68 -4.41 10.41
CA TRP A 249 3.54 -5.17 10.96
C TRP A 249 2.81 -5.96 9.88
N LEU A 250 2.84 -5.50 8.64
CA LEU A 250 2.19 -6.12 7.50
C LEU A 250 3.21 -6.49 6.42
N HIS A 251 3.13 -7.71 5.92
CA HIS A 251 3.92 -8.19 4.79
C HIS A 251 3.03 -8.58 3.62
N GLU A 252 3.49 -8.29 2.42
CA GLU A 252 2.91 -8.83 1.18
C GLU A 252 3.78 -9.99 0.68
N GLN A 253 3.16 -11.15 0.49
CA GLN A 253 3.84 -12.34 -0.02
C GLN A 253 3.21 -12.78 -1.35
N PRO A 254 4.01 -13.15 -2.36
CA PRO A 254 3.50 -13.74 -3.59
C PRO A 254 2.74 -15.03 -3.29
N GLN A 255 1.54 -15.17 -3.89
CA GLN A 255 0.76 -16.40 -3.83
C GLN A 255 0.12 -16.67 -5.19
N GLY A 256 0.76 -17.49 -5.99
CA GLY A 256 0.40 -17.70 -7.38
C GLY A 256 0.45 -16.37 -8.16
N ARG A 257 -0.67 -15.98 -8.75
CA ARG A 257 -0.81 -14.73 -9.54
C ARG A 257 -1.19 -13.50 -8.70
N THR A 258 -1.35 -13.65 -7.37
CA THR A 258 -1.81 -12.59 -6.48
C THR A 258 -0.81 -12.34 -5.35
N MET A 259 -1.01 -11.24 -4.61
CA MET A 259 -0.26 -10.94 -3.41
C MET A 259 -1.17 -11.17 -2.20
N ALA A 260 -0.71 -11.95 -1.24
CA ALA A 260 -1.37 -12.15 0.04
C ALA A 260 -0.82 -11.20 1.09
N LEU A 261 -1.71 -10.56 1.83
CA LEU A 261 -1.38 -9.75 3.00
C LEU A 261 -1.29 -10.63 4.24
N ARG A 262 -0.24 -10.45 5.03
CA ARG A 262 -0.02 -11.20 6.26
C ARG A 262 0.44 -10.29 7.40
N ALA A 263 -0.04 -10.54 8.60
CA ALA A 263 0.60 -10.02 9.79
C ALA A 263 2.04 -10.56 9.87
N SER A 264 2.97 -9.70 10.24
CA SER A 264 4.37 -10.09 10.33
C SER A 264 4.68 -10.81 11.65
N PRO A 265 5.76 -11.60 11.72
CA PRO A 265 6.21 -12.16 12.99
C PRO A 265 6.56 -11.10 14.04
N GLN A 266 6.87 -9.86 13.64
CA GLN A 266 7.06 -8.75 14.57
C GLN A 266 5.74 -8.35 15.21
N TYR A 267 4.66 -8.19 14.43
CA TYR A 267 3.35 -7.89 14.99
C TYR A 267 2.89 -8.99 15.93
N ASP A 268 3.08 -10.25 15.58
CA ASP A 268 2.73 -11.40 16.45
C ASP A 268 3.43 -11.34 17.82
N ARG A 269 4.68 -10.86 17.88
CA ARG A 269 5.40 -10.68 19.15
C ARG A 269 4.95 -9.45 19.94
N GLU A 270 4.49 -8.43 19.26
CA GLU A 270 4.20 -7.11 19.84
C GLU A 270 2.71 -6.86 20.11
N HIS A 271 1.79 -7.62 19.48
CA HIS A 271 0.36 -7.33 19.50
C HIS A 271 -0.24 -7.20 20.91
N ALA A 272 0.29 -7.95 21.89
CA ALA A 272 -0.16 -7.84 23.28
C ALA A 272 0.06 -6.43 23.88
N ARG A 273 1.07 -5.68 23.40
CA ARG A 273 1.33 -4.30 23.82
C ARG A 273 0.23 -3.33 23.37
N PHE A 274 -0.53 -3.72 22.34
CA PHE A 274 -1.61 -2.92 21.78
C PHE A 274 -2.99 -3.36 22.27
N ALA A 275 -3.06 -4.29 23.23
CA ALA A 275 -4.33 -4.82 23.73
C ALA A 275 -5.29 -3.71 24.18
N ALA A 276 -4.81 -2.70 24.90
CA ALA A 276 -5.63 -1.56 25.32
C ALA A 276 -6.25 -0.77 24.17
N ALA A 277 -5.63 -0.77 22.97
CA ALA A 277 -6.11 -0.05 21.82
C ALA A 277 -7.20 -0.81 21.05
N TYR A 278 -7.18 -2.14 21.05
CA TYR A 278 -8.16 -2.95 20.30
C TYR A 278 -9.21 -3.62 21.15
N VAL A 279 -9.01 -3.78 22.47
CA VAL A 279 -9.98 -4.45 23.35
C VAL A 279 -11.35 -3.77 23.34
N ALA A 280 -11.38 -2.45 23.15
CA ALA A 280 -12.62 -1.69 23.00
C ALA A 280 -13.45 -2.11 21.77
N TYR A 281 -12.84 -2.79 20.80
CA TYR A 281 -13.45 -3.26 19.53
C TYR A 281 -13.50 -4.79 19.45
N GLU A 282 -13.41 -5.49 20.59
CA GLU A 282 -13.33 -6.94 20.62
C GLU A 282 -14.55 -7.61 19.96
N THR A 283 -15.74 -7.05 20.14
CA THR A 283 -16.97 -7.55 19.54
C THR A 283 -16.94 -7.41 18.00
N GLU A 284 -16.51 -6.26 17.50
CA GLU A 284 -16.40 -5.97 16.07
C GLU A 284 -15.30 -6.81 15.42
N ILE A 285 -14.18 -7.00 16.11
CA ILE A 285 -13.09 -7.89 15.70
C ILE A 285 -13.60 -9.32 15.57
N ALA A 286 -14.25 -9.87 16.62
CA ALA A 286 -14.77 -11.23 16.62
C ALA A 286 -15.78 -11.45 15.49
N LYS A 287 -16.77 -10.56 15.34
CA LYS A 287 -17.75 -10.60 14.26
C LYS A 287 -17.09 -10.58 12.88
N THR A 288 -16.09 -9.72 12.69
CA THR A 288 -15.38 -9.62 11.40
C THR A 288 -14.57 -10.88 11.13
N VAL A 289 -13.87 -11.43 12.12
CA VAL A 289 -13.13 -12.70 12.00
C VAL A 289 -14.07 -13.84 11.61
N ASP A 290 -15.24 -13.96 12.24
CA ASP A 290 -16.20 -15.02 11.95
C ASP A 290 -16.80 -14.90 10.56
N LEU A 291 -17.08 -13.68 10.09
CA LEU A 291 -17.56 -13.44 8.74
C LEU A 291 -16.49 -13.79 7.70
N PHE A 292 -15.28 -13.24 7.86
CA PHE A 292 -14.20 -13.41 6.87
C PHE A 292 -13.64 -14.85 6.83
N ALA A 293 -13.78 -15.62 7.91
CA ALA A 293 -13.47 -17.05 7.91
C ALA A 293 -14.39 -17.87 6.96
N GLN A 294 -15.60 -17.39 6.69
CA GLN A 294 -16.54 -18.05 5.79
C GLN A 294 -16.41 -17.59 4.33
N ILE A 295 -15.79 -16.44 4.09
CA ILE A 295 -15.61 -15.90 2.74
C ILE A 295 -14.58 -16.72 1.96
N ARG A 296 -15.00 -17.28 0.83
CA ARG A 296 -14.19 -18.17 -0.02
C ARG A 296 -13.54 -17.48 -1.21
N ASN A 297 -14.18 -16.42 -1.72
CA ASN A 297 -13.74 -15.68 -2.90
C ASN A 297 -14.26 -14.23 -2.86
N ILE A 298 -13.81 -13.43 -3.84
CA ILE A 298 -14.16 -12.01 -3.94
C ILE A 298 -15.65 -11.82 -4.24
N ASP A 299 -16.24 -12.66 -5.10
CA ASP A 299 -17.67 -12.55 -5.49
C ASP A 299 -18.58 -12.73 -4.26
N GLN A 300 -18.27 -13.72 -3.42
CA GLN A 300 -19.00 -13.93 -2.17
C GLN A 300 -18.87 -12.75 -1.22
N ALA A 301 -17.68 -12.15 -1.12
CA ALA A 301 -17.47 -10.94 -0.32
C ALA A 301 -18.30 -9.77 -0.86
N GLU A 302 -18.32 -9.57 -2.18
CA GLU A 302 -19.12 -8.51 -2.80
C GLU A 302 -20.64 -8.71 -2.59
N ASP A 303 -21.14 -9.95 -2.69
CA ASP A 303 -22.55 -10.25 -2.42
C ASP A 303 -22.91 -9.98 -0.94
N ILE A 304 -22.10 -10.44 0.00
CA ILE A 304 -22.28 -10.18 1.45
C ILE A 304 -22.34 -8.67 1.72
N MET A 305 -21.38 -7.90 1.19
CA MET A 305 -21.34 -6.46 1.40
C MET A 305 -22.52 -5.74 0.73
N THR A 306 -22.96 -6.19 -0.44
CA THR A 306 -24.14 -5.66 -1.13
C THR A 306 -25.41 -5.83 -0.30
N VAL A 307 -25.60 -7.04 0.26
CA VAL A 307 -26.73 -7.34 1.13
C VAL A 307 -26.68 -6.51 2.41
N PHE A 308 -25.52 -6.39 3.04
CA PHE A 308 -25.35 -5.60 4.25
C PHE A 308 -25.68 -4.12 4.03
N GLN A 309 -25.17 -3.53 2.93
CA GLN A 309 -25.47 -2.14 2.57
C GLN A 309 -26.98 -1.93 2.31
N ALA A 310 -27.61 -2.85 1.58
CA ALA A 310 -29.04 -2.76 1.31
C ALA A 310 -29.87 -2.82 2.60
N ALA A 311 -29.53 -3.73 3.53
CA ALA A 311 -30.17 -3.85 4.83
C ALA A 311 -30.03 -2.56 5.65
N ARG A 312 -28.82 -1.96 5.70
CA ARG A 312 -28.56 -0.70 6.40
C ARG A 312 -29.34 0.47 5.79
N ARG A 313 -29.39 0.56 4.47
CA ARG A 313 -30.19 1.62 3.78
C ARG A 313 -31.67 1.50 4.10
N LEU A 314 -32.22 0.30 4.07
CA LEU A 314 -33.62 0.08 4.41
C LEU A 314 -33.91 0.41 5.88
N GLN A 315 -33.02 0.06 6.81
CA GLN A 315 -33.16 0.43 8.21
C GLN A 315 -33.10 1.94 8.45
N VAL A 316 -32.24 2.66 7.72
CA VAL A 316 -32.16 4.12 7.79
C VAL A 316 -33.38 4.79 7.16
N ALA A 317 -33.88 4.24 6.05
CA ALA A 317 -35.06 4.78 5.36
C ALA A 317 -36.37 4.54 6.15
N HIS A 318 -36.41 3.48 6.97
CA HIS A 318 -37.60 3.08 7.73
C HIS A 318 -37.25 2.84 9.20
N PRO A 319 -36.91 3.90 9.97
CA PRO A 319 -36.51 3.74 11.37
C PRO A 319 -37.65 3.15 12.21
N GLY A 320 -37.31 2.13 12.98
CA GLY A 320 -38.28 1.43 13.85
C GLY A 320 -39.14 0.36 13.16
N GLN A 321 -39.05 0.19 11.85
CA GLN A 321 -39.70 -0.93 11.17
C GLN A 321 -38.83 -2.18 11.18
N ALA A 322 -39.46 -3.34 11.37
CA ALA A 322 -38.78 -4.61 11.27
C ALA A 322 -38.40 -4.89 9.81
N LEU A 323 -37.15 -5.22 9.57
CA LEU A 323 -36.68 -5.65 8.26
C LEU A 323 -37.06 -7.10 8.02
N HIS A 324 -37.85 -7.37 6.98
CA HIS A 324 -38.21 -8.72 6.58
C HIS A 324 -37.33 -9.22 5.42
N ALA A 325 -37.00 -10.53 5.43
CA ALA A 325 -36.15 -11.14 4.42
C ALA A 325 -36.69 -10.92 2.99
N GLN A 326 -38.02 -11.00 2.83
CA GLN A 326 -38.67 -10.80 1.52
C GLN A 326 -38.50 -9.35 1.00
N HIS A 327 -38.64 -8.34 1.89
CA HIS A 327 -38.45 -6.95 1.52
C HIS A 327 -36.99 -6.65 1.13
N LEU A 328 -36.02 -7.19 1.90
CA LEU A 328 -34.63 -7.07 1.58
C LEU A 328 -34.28 -7.71 0.22
N HIS A 329 -34.79 -8.92 -0.02
CA HIS A 329 -34.56 -9.63 -1.27
C HIS A 329 -35.21 -8.89 -2.47
N ALA A 330 -36.45 -8.42 -2.32
CA ALA A 330 -37.11 -7.64 -3.36
C ALA A 330 -36.36 -6.33 -3.68
N HIS A 331 -35.85 -5.63 -2.65
CA HIS A 331 -35.04 -4.42 -2.83
C HIS A 331 -33.72 -4.70 -3.59
N LEU A 332 -33.06 -5.80 -3.28
CA LEU A 332 -31.84 -6.23 -3.95
C LEU A 332 -32.08 -6.56 -5.42
N LEU A 333 -33.18 -7.19 -5.75
CA LEU A 333 -33.58 -7.51 -7.13
C LEU A 333 -33.95 -6.26 -7.93
N ALA A 334 -34.72 -5.35 -7.31
CA ALA A 334 -35.16 -4.10 -7.96
C ALA A 334 -33.99 -3.15 -8.30
N SER A 335 -32.89 -3.22 -7.55
CA SER A 335 -31.70 -2.40 -7.76
C SER A 335 -30.75 -2.91 -8.87
N ARG A 336 -31.07 -4.04 -9.49
CA ARG A 336 -30.25 -4.70 -10.52
C ARG A 336 -30.98 -4.74 -11.87
N SER A 337 -30.25 -4.88 -12.96
CA SER A 337 -30.87 -5.01 -14.30
C SER A 337 -31.51 -6.41 -14.42
N THR A 338 -32.56 -6.50 -15.22
CA THR A 338 -33.43 -7.67 -15.46
C THR A 338 -32.73 -8.95 -15.96
N ALA A 339 -31.40 -8.96 -16.07
CA ALA A 339 -30.59 -10.08 -16.56
C ALA A 339 -29.94 -10.92 -15.44
N ASP A 340 -30.30 -10.74 -14.16
CA ASP A 340 -29.68 -11.50 -13.08
C ASP A 340 -30.10 -12.96 -13.09
N SER A 341 -29.13 -13.86 -13.25
CA SER A 341 -29.33 -15.30 -13.31
C SER A 341 -29.85 -15.87 -11.98
N GLU A 342 -30.54 -17.01 -12.03
CA GLU A 342 -30.96 -17.78 -10.84
C GLU A 342 -29.79 -18.02 -9.87
N GLN A 343 -28.59 -18.21 -10.40
CA GLN A 343 -27.34 -18.35 -9.62
C GLN A 343 -27.04 -17.11 -8.76
N THR A 344 -27.30 -15.89 -9.28
CA THR A 344 -27.13 -14.65 -8.51
C THR A 344 -28.12 -14.55 -7.38
N GLN A 345 -29.38 -14.94 -7.61
CA GLN A 345 -30.41 -14.96 -6.56
C GLN A 345 -30.05 -15.95 -5.43
N GLN A 346 -29.54 -17.11 -5.78
CA GLN A 346 -29.08 -18.12 -4.80
C GLN A 346 -27.91 -17.59 -3.95
N ARG A 347 -26.92 -16.90 -4.57
CA ARG A 347 -25.79 -16.29 -3.85
C ARG A 347 -26.24 -15.19 -2.88
N LEU A 348 -27.19 -14.34 -3.29
CA LEU A 348 -27.74 -13.30 -2.42
C LEU A 348 -28.53 -13.89 -1.25
N ALA A 349 -29.30 -14.94 -1.47
CA ALA A 349 -30.01 -15.66 -0.41
C ALA A 349 -29.02 -16.29 0.58
N GLU A 350 -27.91 -16.83 0.10
CA GLU A 350 -26.84 -17.35 0.95
C GLU A 350 -26.19 -16.23 1.77
N ALA A 351 -25.88 -15.09 1.15
CA ALA A 351 -25.31 -13.92 1.84
C ALA A 351 -26.25 -13.40 2.94
N ILE A 352 -27.57 -13.37 2.71
CA ILE A 352 -28.55 -13.03 3.74
C ILE A 352 -28.47 -14.02 4.91
N ARG A 353 -28.44 -15.34 4.65
CA ARG A 353 -28.35 -16.37 5.69
C ARG A 353 -27.09 -16.23 6.55
N VAL A 354 -25.94 -16.01 5.91
CA VAL A 354 -24.66 -15.80 6.60
C VAL A 354 -24.72 -14.58 7.52
N LEU A 355 -25.21 -13.44 7.02
CA LEU A 355 -25.29 -12.21 7.80
C LEU A 355 -26.26 -12.31 8.97
N VAL A 356 -27.38 -13.04 8.81
CA VAL A 356 -28.32 -13.29 9.91
C VAL A 356 -27.71 -14.23 10.95
N ALA A 357 -27.09 -15.32 10.51
CA ALA A 357 -26.49 -16.31 11.40
C ALA A 357 -25.36 -15.72 12.27
N LEU A 358 -24.63 -14.73 11.75
CA LEU A 358 -23.55 -14.04 12.44
C LEU A 358 -23.99 -12.73 13.15
N ASP A 359 -25.29 -12.46 13.24
CA ASP A 359 -25.88 -11.24 13.87
C ASP A 359 -25.32 -9.93 13.29
N TRP A 360 -25.04 -9.90 11.97
CA TRP A 360 -24.71 -8.69 11.24
C TRP A 360 -25.94 -7.89 10.85
N ILE A 361 -27.03 -8.57 10.53
CA ILE A 361 -28.35 -8.01 10.25
C ILE A 361 -29.41 -8.78 11.03
N ARG A 362 -30.44 -8.07 11.44
CA ARG A 362 -31.60 -8.70 12.11
C ARG A 362 -32.81 -8.62 11.20
N LEU A 363 -33.38 -9.79 10.90
CA LEU A 363 -34.60 -9.95 10.14
C LEU A 363 -35.71 -10.49 11.05
N ARG A 364 -36.94 -10.12 10.73
CA ARG A 364 -38.16 -10.68 11.32
C ARG A 364 -38.96 -11.46 10.30
#